data_6212360e7a0924e14388aed3af2196e8
#
_entry.id   6212360e7a0924e14388aed3af2196e8
#
_cell.length_a   1.000
_cell.length_b   1.000
_cell.length_c   1.000
_cell.angle_alpha   90.00
_cell.angle_beta   90.00
_cell.angle_gamma   90.00
#
_symmetry.space_group_name_H-M   'P 1'
#
loop_
_entity.id
_entity.type
_entity.pdbx_description
1 polymer ?
#
loop_
_entity_poly.entity_id
_entity_poly.type
_entity_poly.pdbx_seq_one_letter_code
_entity_poly.pdbx_strand_id
1 'polypeptide(L)'
;MQVRVETISRLHFGFMNLTGSSDRLNGSMGVALNSPNTVVTVGRNNNLVIKNGNERKILGFVTKFSKRYHIEPNVRIKVEKSIPEHLGLGSGTQLALAISFALAKINDINIDVGEIATIMGRGKRSQVGIACFDTGGFIIDADEKKILKDEVAPPTRTIFRRDFPEKWCFVLVIPKTEIGLSGEIEEAALNRVTPSKKISAEICKLVQVKLLPSFFEEDIEGFGSALTEIDRRTGMYFGKAQGGVYRDKMGKEIIECMLQSGAYGVGQSSWGPTLYGLVKEKESRQIAAHMRHFLTRNNIKGRVFVSYCNNEGAKIIVNEEKSIQQVQFDIERSLCSI
;
A
#
# COMPACT_ATOMS: atom_id res chain seq x y z
N MET A 1 6.93 -27.99 4.64
CA MET A 1 6.47 -26.88 3.72
C MET A 1 6.51 -25.57 4.47
N GLN A 2 7.11 -24.56 3.86
CA GLN A 2 7.20 -23.19 4.37
C GLN A 2 6.84 -22.21 3.26
N VAL A 3 6.04 -21.21 3.56
CA VAL A 3 5.64 -20.16 2.62
C VAL A 3 6.18 -18.83 3.07
N ARG A 4 6.90 -18.13 2.20
CA ARG A 4 7.41 -16.79 2.43
C ARG A 4 6.71 -15.82 1.47
N VAL A 5 6.13 -14.77 2.04
CA VAL A 5 5.44 -13.72 1.29
C VAL A 5 6.17 -12.40 1.51
N GLU A 6 6.66 -11.83 0.42
CA GLU A 6 7.24 -10.50 0.37
C GLU A 6 6.23 -9.55 -0.26
N THR A 7 5.70 -8.64 0.52
CA THR A 7 4.72 -7.68 0.02
C THR A 7 5.41 -6.43 -0.54
N ILE A 8 4.60 -5.55 -1.02
CA ILE A 8 4.94 -4.18 -1.44
C ILE A 8 4.41 -3.17 -0.39
N SER A 9 4.75 -1.90 -0.50
CA SER A 9 3.96 -0.80 0.05
C SER A 9 3.24 -0.05 -1.07
N ARG A 10 2.40 0.93 -0.73
CA ARG A 10 1.77 1.75 -1.74
C ARG A 10 1.75 3.23 -1.36
N LEU A 11 1.85 4.11 -2.33
CA LEU A 11 1.39 5.49 -2.21
C LEU A 11 -0.08 5.56 -2.63
N HIS A 12 -0.86 6.29 -1.88
CA HIS A 12 -2.25 6.58 -2.18
C HIS A 12 -2.37 8.04 -2.57
N PHE A 13 -2.74 8.31 -3.80
CA PHE A 13 -2.78 9.66 -4.39
C PHE A 13 -4.10 10.40 -4.19
N GLY A 14 -5.02 9.81 -3.43
CA GLY A 14 -6.31 10.42 -3.12
C GLY A 14 -7.50 9.70 -3.75
N PHE A 15 -8.67 10.28 -3.52
CA PHE A 15 -9.95 9.79 -4.03
C PHE A 15 -10.43 10.67 -5.20
N MET A 16 -11.10 10.06 -6.17
CA MET A 16 -11.69 10.76 -7.29
C MET A 16 -13.11 11.22 -6.97
N ASN A 17 -13.90 10.39 -6.29
CA ASN A 17 -15.28 10.72 -5.94
C ASN A 17 -15.39 11.10 -4.45
N LEU A 18 -15.70 12.37 -4.20
CA LEU A 18 -15.87 12.97 -2.89
C LEU A 18 -17.32 13.48 -2.69
N THR A 19 -18.27 12.96 -3.48
CA THR A 19 -19.63 13.48 -3.49
C THR A 19 -20.50 12.91 -2.38
N GLY A 20 -20.20 11.72 -1.87
CA GLY A 20 -21.02 11.02 -0.86
C GLY A 20 -22.46 10.71 -1.25
N SER A 21 -22.89 11.14 -2.45
CA SER A 21 -24.30 11.18 -2.88
C SER A 21 -24.60 10.30 -4.10
N SER A 22 -23.59 9.63 -4.68
CA SER A 22 -23.80 8.69 -5.79
C SER A 22 -24.06 7.27 -5.26
N ASP A 23 -24.65 6.42 -6.11
CA ASP A 23 -24.76 4.97 -5.85
C ASP A 23 -23.40 4.29 -5.76
N ARG A 24 -22.32 5.02 -6.06
CA ARG A 24 -20.93 4.60 -6.01
C ARG A 24 -20.13 5.53 -5.10
N LEU A 25 -19.21 4.99 -4.33
CA LEU A 25 -18.41 5.71 -3.35
C LEU A 25 -16.93 5.57 -3.67
N ASN A 26 -16.21 6.70 -3.55
CA ASN A 26 -14.77 6.83 -3.56
C ASN A 26 -14.10 6.76 -4.94
N GLY A 27 -13.69 5.64 -5.48
CA GLY A 27 -12.71 5.55 -6.55
C GLY A 27 -11.38 6.21 -6.19
N SER A 28 -10.30 5.52 -6.28
CA SER A 28 -9.01 6.01 -5.80
C SER A 28 -7.86 5.66 -6.74
N MET A 29 -6.71 6.29 -6.53
CA MET A 29 -5.53 6.02 -7.32
C MET A 29 -4.29 5.92 -6.46
N GLY A 30 -3.28 5.20 -6.98
CA GLY A 30 -2.01 5.04 -6.28
C GLY A 30 -1.05 4.15 -7.02
N VAL A 31 0.13 3.94 -6.45
CA VAL A 31 1.21 3.17 -7.04
C VAL A 31 1.84 2.24 -6.02
N ALA A 32 2.23 1.06 -6.47
CA ALA A 32 2.98 0.10 -5.68
C ALA A 32 4.46 0.50 -5.57
N LEU A 33 5.05 0.29 -4.39
CA LEU A 33 6.45 0.58 -4.09
C LEU A 33 7.18 -0.65 -3.58
N ASN A 34 8.44 -0.82 -3.96
CA ASN A 34 9.30 -1.90 -3.48
C ASN A 34 9.66 -1.79 -2.00
N SER A 35 9.70 -0.57 -1.45
CA SER A 35 10.10 -0.32 -0.06
C SER A 35 9.38 0.88 0.58
N PRO A 36 9.12 0.85 1.90
CA PRO A 36 9.31 -0.31 2.80
C PRO A 36 8.36 -1.45 2.45
N ASN A 37 8.71 -2.69 2.78
CA ASN A 37 7.85 -3.84 2.53
C ASN A 37 7.60 -4.66 3.81
N THR A 38 6.60 -5.55 3.77
CA THR A 38 6.37 -6.55 4.80
C THR A 38 6.81 -7.91 4.29
N VAL A 39 7.56 -8.65 5.12
CA VAL A 39 8.00 -10.01 4.83
C VAL A 39 7.53 -10.93 5.93
N VAL A 40 6.74 -11.90 5.57
CA VAL A 40 6.16 -12.89 6.48
C VAL A 40 6.55 -14.29 6.02
N THR A 41 7.02 -15.09 6.95
CA THR A 41 7.27 -16.52 6.74
C THR A 41 6.31 -17.33 7.60
N VAL A 42 5.59 -18.25 6.99
CA VAL A 42 4.66 -19.18 7.67
C VAL A 42 5.07 -20.61 7.37
N GLY A 43 5.19 -21.44 8.40
CA GLY A 43 5.50 -22.85 8.28
C GLY A 43 4.57 -23.69 9.13
N ARG A 44 4.39 -24.99 8.79
CA ARG A 44 3.61 -25.93 9.62
C ARG A 44 4.24 -26.05 11.02
N ASN A 45 3.41 -26.19 12.04
CA ASN A 45 3.81 -26.37 13.41
C ASN A 45 2.71 -27.15 14.16
N ASN A 46 2.97 -27.66 15.38
CA ASN A 46 1.97 -28.41 16.16
C ASN A 46 0.92 -27.48 16.81
N ASN A 47 1.21 -26.22 16.97
CA ASN A 47 0.34 -25.20 17.54
C ASN A 47 0.64 -23.83 16.89
N LEU A 48 -0.20 -22.85 17.15
CA LEU A 48 0.05 -21.48 16.70
C LEU A 48 1.20 -20.85 17.47
N VAL A 49 2.24 -20.42 16.74
CA VAL A 49 3.37 -19.65 17.28
C VAL A 49 3.57 -18.39 16.44
N ILE A 50 3.49 -17.23 17.07
CA ILE A 50 3.74 -15.93 16.42
C ILE A 50 5.07 -15.39 16.92
N LYS A 51 5.97 -15.05 15.98
CA LYS A 51 7.27 -14.45 16.28
C LYS A 51 7.39 -13.09 15.60
N ASN A 52 7.72 -12.08 16.37
CA ASN A 52 7.84 -10.69 15.95
C ASN A 52 6.50 -10.09 15.46
N GLY A 53 6.43 -8.78 15.35
CA GLY A 53 5.23 -8.07 14.91
C GLY A 53 4.18 -7.90 16.01
N ASN A 54 3.03 -7.39 15.61
CA ASN A 54 1.90 -7.13 16.49
C ASN A 54 1.07 -8.42 16.66
N GLU A 55 1.34 -9.17 17.74
CA GLU A 55 0.73 -10.47 17.99
C GLU A 55 -0.81 -10.43 17.99
N ARG A 56 -1.41 -9.45 18.69
CA ARG A 56 -2.87 -9.31 18.74
C ARG A 56 -3.49 -9.14 17.34
N LYS A 57 -2.84 -8.36 16.50
CA LYS A 57 -3.29 -8.09 15.15
C LYS A 57 -3.16 -9.31 14.24
N ILE A 58 -2.02 -10.00 14.35
CA ILE A 58 -1.75 -11.25 13.62
C ILE A 58 -2.74 -12.33 14.03
N LEU A 59 -2.94 -12.52 15.33
CA LEU A 59 -3.93 -13.46 15.86
C LEU A 59 -5.34 -13.18 15.30
N GLY A 60 -5.72 -11.89 15.22
CA GLY A 60 -7.00 -11.51 14.62
C GLY A 60 -7.14 -11.94 13.14
N PHE A 61 -6.08 -11.86 12.35
CA PHE A 61 -6.10 -12.33 10.96
C PHE A 61 -6.16 -13.85 10.88
N VAL A 62 -5.35 -14.55 11.66
CA VAL A 62 -5.35 -16.00 11.74
C VAL A 62 -6.73 -16.52 12.15
N THR A 63 -7.32 -15.97 13.20
CA THR A 63 -8.66 -16.38 13.68
C THR A 63 -9.74 -16.19 12.61
N LYS A 64 -9.74 -15.05 11.90
CA LYS A 64 -10.70 -14.82 10.81
C LYS A 64 -10.57 -15.83 9.69
N PHE A 65 -9.34 -16.11 9.26
CA PHE A 65 -9.05 -17.06 8.21
C PHE A 65 -9.44 -18.49 8.62
N SER A 66 -8.98 -18.93 9.79
CA SER A 66 -9.26 -20.25 10.33
C SER A 66 -10.76 -20.50 10.52
N LYS A 67 -11.50 -19.51 11.02
CA LYS A 67 -12.96 -19.59 11.17
C LYS A 67 -13.67 -19.72 9.82
N ARG A 68 -13.21 -18.99 8.79
CA ARG A 68 -13.84 -19.02 7.45
C ARG A 68 -13.67 -20.38 6.75
N TYR A 69 -12.53 -21.04 6.96
CA TYR A 69 -12.19 -22.29 6.29
C TYR A 69 -12.23 -23.52 7.20
N HIS A 70 -12.66 -23.35 8.45
CA HIS A 70 -12.75 -24.46 9.44
C HIS A 70 -11.44 -25.23 9.60
N ILE A 71 -10.31 -24.49 9.67
CA ILE A 71 -8.97 -25.07 9.83
C ILE A 71 -8.37 -24.72 11.19
N GLU A 72 -7.56 -25.65 11.72
CA GLU A 72 -6.75 -25.39 12.90
C GLU A 72 -5.48 -24.63 12.49
N PRO A 73 -5.13 -23.51 13.18
CA PRO A 73 -3.98 -22.70 12.83
C PRO A 73 -2.67 -23.29 13.38
N ASN A 74 -2.36 -24.53 13.02
CA ASN A 74 -1.17 -25.26 13.45
C ASN A 74 0.05 -24.80 12.64
N VAL A 75 0.47 -23.53 12.87
CA VAL A 75 1.52 -22.85 12.11
C VAL A 75 2.41 -22.01 12.99
N ARG A 76 3.65 -21.82 12.53
CA ARG A 76 4.56 -20.81 13.04
C ARG A 76 4.60 -19.65 12.05
N ILE A 77 4.26 -18.45 12.51
CA ILE A 77 4.28 -17.20 11.76
C ILE A 77 5.45 -16.36 12.25
N LYS A 78 6.34 -15.93 11.35
CA LYS A 78 7.44 -15.02 11.64
C LYS A 78 7.32 -13.78 10.75
N VAL A 79 7.21 -12.60 11.36
CA VAL A 79 7.32 -11.33 10.63
C VAL A 79 8.79 -10.92 10.61
N GLU A 80 9.41 -10.98 9.43
CA GLU A 80 10.84 -10.66 9.26
C GLU A 80 11.06 -9.16 9.06
N LYS A 81 10.14 -8.53 8.31
CA LYS A 81 10.08 -7.08 8.08
C LYS A 81 8.65 -6.63 8.15
N SER A 82 8.43 -5.39 8.52
CA SER A 82 7.10 -4.79 8.43
C SER A 82 7.16 -3.35 7.94
N ILE A 83 6.18 -2.98 7.12
CA ILE A 83 5.90 -1.59 6.81
C ILE A 83 5.47 -0.93 8.12
N PRO A 84 6.09 0.19 8.54
CA PRO A 84 5.68 0.86 9.77
C PRO A 84 4.20 1.23 9.73
N GLU A 85 3.52 1.02 10.86
CA GLU A 85 2.07 1.23 10.94
C GLU A 85 1.71 2.72 10.91
N HIS A 86 0.52 3.03 10.37
CA HIS A 86 -0.10 4.36 10.37
C HIS A 86 0.71 5.47 9.69
N LEU A 87 1.56 5.11 8.72
CA LEU A 87 2.33 6.06 7.92
C LEU A 87 1.69 6.38 6.55
N GLY A 88 0.48 5.92 6.29
CA GLY A 88 -0.13 6.12 4.97
C GLY A 88 0.43 5.21 3.86
N LEU A 89 1.12 4.10 4.20
CA LEU A 89 1.80 3.22 3.25
C LEU A 89 1.11 1.84 3.05
N GLY A 90 -0.06 1.63 3.65
CA GLY A 90 -0.86 0.42 3.44
C GLY A 90 -0.48 -0.79 4.31
N SER A 91 0.30 -0.61 5.38
CA SER A 91 0.83 -1.67 6.25
C SER A 91 -0.20 -2.71 6.70
N GLY A 92 -1.38 -2.26 7.13
CA GLY A 92 -2.42 -3.15 7.63
C GLY A 92 -2.99 -4.09 6.59
N THR A 93 -3.16 -3.63 5.35
CA THR A 93 -3.64 -4.45 4.23
C THR A 93 -2.56 -5.44 3.81
N GLN A 94 -1.31 -4.99 3.66
CA GLN A 94 -0.22 -5.84 3.24
C GLN A 94 0.05 -6.98 4.23
N LEU A 95 0.03 -6.70 5.54
CA LEU A 95 0.20 -7.73 6.56
C LEU A 95 -0.96 -8.75 6.56
N ALA A 96 -2.20 -8.27 6.42
CA ALA A 96 -3.38 -9.14 6.38
C ALA A 96 -3.33 -10.08 5.17
N LEU A 97 -3.04 -9.54 3.98
CA LEU A 97 -2.93 -10.34 2.75
C LEU A 97 -1.79 -11.34 2.83
N ALA A 98 -0.60 -10.93 3.30
CA ALA A 98 0.56 -11.80 3.42
C ALA A 98 0.30 -13.02 4.30
N ILE A 99 -0.26 -12.81 5.49
CA ILE A 99 -0.58 -13.90 6.43
C ILE A 99 -1.64 -14.83 5.84
N SER A 100 -2.73 -14.28 5.32
CA SER A 100 -3.84 -15.08 4.80
C SER A 100 -3.46 -15.87 3.55
N PHE A 101 -2.67 -15.27 2.66
CA PHE A 101 -2.16 -15.95 1.47
C PHE A 101 -1.23 -17.11 1.84
N ALA A 102 -0.33 -16.88 2.81
CA ALA A 102 0.54 -17.95 3.30
C ALA A 102 -0.25 -19.10 3.98
N LEU A 103 -1.29 -18.75 4.76
CA LEU A 103 -2.19 -19.77 5.36
C LEU A 103 -2.95 -20.54 4.28
N ALA A 104 -3.46 -19.88 3.25
CA ALA A 104 -4.13 -20.51 2.13
C ALA A 104 -3.20 -21.53 1.44
N LYS A 105 -1.97 -21.11 1.10
CA LYS A 105 -0.99 -21.98 0.45
C LYS A 105 -0.58 -23.18 1.30
N ILE A 106 -0.42 -23.02 2.62
CA ILE A 106 -0.07 -24.14 3.53
C ILE A 106 -1.19 -25.17 3.65
N ASN A 107 -2.44 -24.73 3.49
CA ASN A 107 -3.61 -25.59 3.61
C ASN A 107 -4.22 -25.98 2.27
N ASP A 108 -3.50 -25.76 1.16
CA ASP A 108 -3.92 -26.09 -0.21
C ASP A 108 -5.29 -25.47 -0.59
N ILE A 109 -5.59 -24.30 -0.03
CA ILE A 109 -6.81 -23.53 -0.31
C ILE A 109 -6.55 -22.64 -1.53
N ASN A 110 -7.31 -22.87 -2.60
CA ASN A 110 -7.29 -22.02 -3.77
C ASN A 110 -8.20 -20.81 -3.53
N ILE A 111 -7.61 -19.62 -3.49
CA ILE A 111 -8.30 -18.37 -3.16
C ILE A 111 -7.61 -17.19 -3.88
N ASP A 112 -8.40 -16.26 -4.37
CA ASP A 112 -7.89 -15.03 -4.96
C ASP A 112 -7.65 -13.92 -3.90
N VAL A 113 -6.92 -12.89 -4.31
CA VAL A 113 -6.54 -11.78 -3.42
C VAL A 113 -7.75 -10.96 -2.98
N GLY A 114 -8.77 -10.83 -3.84
CA GLY A 114 -9.99 -10.09 -3.54
C GLY A 114 -10.84 -10.79 -2.47
N GLU A 115 -10.95 -12.11 -2.56
CA GLU A 115 -11.66 -12.91 -1.56
C GLU A 115 -10.94 -12.83 -0.20
N ILE A 116 -9.60 -12.96 -0.18
CA ILE A 116 -8.81 -12.77 1.04
C ILE A 116 -9.07 -11.38 1.63
N ALA A 117 -9.03 -10.34 0.80
CA ALA A 117 -9.25 -8.98 1.25
C ALA A 117 -10.63 -8.81 1.89
N THR A 118 -11.66 -9.42 1.31
CA THR A 118 -13.04 -9.42 1.82
C THR A 118 -13.13 -10.09 3.19
N ILE A 119 -12.56 -11.30 3.34
CA ILE A 119 -12.51 -12.03 4.62
C ILE A 119 -11.81 -11.19 5.70
N MET A 120 -10.72 -10.51 5.32
CA MET A 120 -9.94 -9.66 6.23
C MET A 120 -10.57 -8.29 6.48
N GLY A 121 -11.69 -7.97 5.81
CA GLY A 121 -12.38 -6.69 5.90
C GLY A 121 -11.56 -5.53 5.34
N ARG A 122 -10.81 -5.79 4.24
CA ARG A 122 -10.00 -4.81 3.53
C ARG A 122 -10.69 -4.35 2.24
N GLY A 123 -10.28 -3.20 1.73
CA GLY A 123 -10.82 -2.68 0.47
C GLY A 123 -12.11 -1.88 0.57
N LYS A 124 -12.67 -1.65 1.77
CA LYS A 124 -13.94 -0.95 1.96
C LYS A 124 -13.97 0.49 1.44
N ARG A 125 -12.81 1.16 1.32
CA ARG A 125 -12.71 2.56 0.91
C ARG A 125 -11.87 2.75 -0.34
N SER A 126 -10.83 1.95 -0.49
CA SER A 126 -9.90 1.97 -1.60
C SER A 126 -9.35 0.57 -1.79
N GLN A 127 -9.33 0.12 -3.00
CA GLN A 127 -8.78 -1.18 -3.37
C GLN A 127 -7.34 -1.09 -3.89
N VAL A 128 -6.77 0.12 -3.99
CA VAL A 128 -5.38 0.34 -4.45
C VAL A 128 -4.37 -0.55 -3.72
N GLY A 129 -4.47 -0.67 -2.39
CA GLY A 129 -3.55 -1.51 -1.62
C GLY A 129 -3.67 -3.01 -1.91
N ILE A 130 -4.84 -3.48 -2.32
CA ILE A 130 -5.12 -4.86 -2.70
C ILE A 130 -4.59 -5.10 -4.12
N ALA A 131 -4.94 -4.24 -5.07
CA ALA A 131 -4.48 -4.33 -6.44
C ALA A 131 -2.96 -4.19 -6.55
N CYS A 132 -2.34 -3.29 -5.75
CA CYS A 132 -0.89 -3.20 -5.66
C CYS A 132 -0.23 -4.50 -5.14
N PHE A 133 -0.86 -5.19 -4.17
CA PHE A 133 -0.38 -6.50 -3.71
C PHE A 133 -0.45 -7.55 -4.82
N ASP A 134 -1.54 -7.55 -5.56
CA ASP A 134 -1.84 -8.53 -6.61
C ASP A 134 -0.95 -8.36 -7.85
N THR A 135 -0.93 -7.15 -8.40
CA THR A 135 -0.34 -6.92 -9.74
C THR A 135 0.72 -5.82 -9.78
N GLY A 136 0.92 -5.06 -8.72
CA GLY A 136 1.80 -3.89 -8.76
C GLY A 136 1.35 -2.80 -9.74
N GLY A 137 2.24 -1.85 -10.05
CA GLY A 137 2.03 -0.79 -11.03
C GLY A 137 1.27 0.43 -10.51
N PHE A 138 0.87 1.29 -11.45
CA PHE A 138 -0.05 2.40 -11.20
C PHE A 138 -1.48 1.90 -11.34
N ILE A 139 -2.28 2.15 -10.31
CA ILE A 139 -3.63 1.62 -10.16
C ILE A 139 -4.63 2.78 -10.05
N ILE A 140 -5.74 2.64 -10.78
CA ILE A 140 -6.98 3.38 -10.51
C ILE A 140 -8.06 2.33 -10.24
N ASP A 141 -8.71 2.42 -9.10
CA ASP A 141 -9.85 1.57 -8.76
C ASP A 141 -11.19 2.26 -9.08
N ALA A 142 -12.22 1.45 -9.22
CA ALA A 142 -13.58 1.94 -9.41
C ALA A 142 -14.21 2.30 -8.08
N ASP A 143 -15.21 3.18 -8.17
CA ASP A 143 -16.15 3.41 -7.08
C ASP A 143 -16.88 2.12 -6.71
N GLU A 144 -17.00 1.88 -5.43
CA GLU A 144 -17.82 0.78 -4.92
C GLU A 144 -19.30 1.17 -5.03
N LYS A 145 -20.10 0.30 -5.65
CA LYS A 145 -21.55 0.41 -5.56
C LYS A 145 -21.97 0.23 -4.11
N LYS A 146 -22.85 1.06 -3.56
CA LYS A 146 -23.42 0.83 -2.22
C LYS A 146 -24.03 -0.57 -2.20
N ILE A 147 -23.34 -1.51 -1.57
CA ILE A 147 -23.82 -2.88 -1.42
C ILE A 147 -24.87 -2.86 -0.31
N LEU A 148 -26.05 -3.35 -0.62
CA LEU A 148 -27.07 -3.65 0.38
C LEU A 148 -26.50 -4.71 1.32
N LYS A 149 -26.85 -4.64 2.60
CA LYS A 149 -26.21 -5.27 3.76
C LYS A 149 -25.79 -6.77 3.65
N ASP A 150 -26.26 -7.51 2.66
CA ASP A 150 -26.11 -8.96 2.56
C ASP A 150 -25.37 -9.45 1.28
N GLU A 151 -24.83 -8.55 0.46
CA GLU A 151 -24.09 -8.93 -0.73
C GLU A 151 -22.59 -9.03 -0.45
N VAL A 152 -21.96 -10.10 -0.93
CA VAL A 152 -20.49 -10.27 -0.91
C VAL A 152 -19.88 -9.20 -1.81
N ALA A 153 -18.96 -8.41 -1.27
CA ALA A 153 -18.23 -7.42 -2.05
C ALA A 153 -17.55 -8.12 -3.24
N PRO A 154 -17.76 -7.67 -4.48
CA PRO A 154 -17.10 -8.27 -5.63
C PRO A 154 -15.57 -8.07 -5.55
N PRO A 155 -14.79 -8.93 -6.26
CA PRO A 155 -13.34 -8.83 -6.30
C PRO A 155 -12.87 -7.46 -6.79
N THR A 156 -11.59 -7.17 -6.58
CA THR A 156 -10.92 -5.90 -6.90
C THR A 156 -11.43 -5.26 -8.20
N ARG A 157 -11.94 -4.03 -8.10
CA ARG A 157 -12.43 -3.28 -9.26
C ARG A 157 -11.38 -2.33 -9.79
N THR A 158 -10.24 -2.88 -10.16
CA THR A 158 -9.23 -2.12 -10.88
C THR A 158 -9.78 -1.77 -12.27
N ILE A 159 -9.97 -0.48 -12.53
CA ILE A 159 -10.39 0.02 -13.86
C ILE A 159 -9.21 0.41 -14.74
N PHE A 160 -8.07 0.66 -14.12
CA PHE A 160 -6.83 0.98 -14.81
C PHE A 160 -5.66 0.40 -14.03
N ARG A 161 -4.78 -0.32 -14.74
CA ARG A 161 -3.50 -0.81 -14.24
C ARG A 161 -2.47 -0.71 -15.38
N ARG A 162 -1.35 -0.11 -15.10
CA ARG A 162 -0.21 -0.07 -16.01
C ARG A 162 1.10 -0.03 -15.23
N ASP A 163 2.16 -0.55 -15.86
CA ASP A 163 3.50 -0.47 -15.31
C ASP A 163 3.91 0.99 -15.15
N PHE A 164 4.44 1.33 -13.98
CA PHE A 164 4.97 2.66 -13.74
C PHE A 164 6.33 2.78 -14.43
N PRO A 165 6.66 3.91 -15.08
CA PRO A 165 7.92 4.07 -15.79
C PRO A 165 9.13 3.80 -14.89
N GLU A 166 10.04 2.92 -15.31
CA GLU A 166 11.19 2.47 -14.49
C GLU A 166 12.15 3.61 -14.11
N LYS A 167 12.24 4.63 -14.98
CA LYS A 167 13.08 5.81 -14.74
C LYS A 167 12.49 6.80 -13.73
N TRP A 168 11.28 6.54 -13.24
CA TRP A 168 10.61 7.37 -12.24
C TRP A 168 10.62 6.66 -10.89
N CYS A 169 10.87 7.42 -9.84
CA CYS A 169 10.81 6.91 -8.47
C CYS A 169 10.33 8.01 -7.52
N PHE A 170 10.22 7.68 -6.25
CA PHE A 170 9.76 8.61 -5.23
C PHE A 170 10.81 8.82 -4.16
N VAL A 171 11.04 10.09 -3.80
CA VAL A 171 11.68 10.47 -2.55
C VAL A 171 10.59 10.56 -1.49
N LEU A 172 10.68 9.74 -0.47
CA LEU A 172 9.74 9.72 0.64
C LEU A 172 10.33 10.43 1.84
N VAL A 173 9.55 11.34 2.43
CA VAL A 173 9.87 12.01 3.70
C VAL A 173 8.81 11.62 4.71
N ILE A 174 9.25 11.03 5.82
CA ILE A 174 8.37 10.61 6.92
C ILE A 174 8.79 11.37 8.16
N PRO A 175 8.16 12.52 8.46
CA PRO A 175 8.43 13.22 9.70
C PRO A 175 7.98 12.39 10.90
N LYS A 176 8.70 12.49 12.01
CA LYS A 176 8.33 11.84 13.28
C LYS A 176 7.29 12.71 13.99
N THR A 177 6.09 12.63 13.55
CA THR A 177 4.93 13.36 14.06
C THR A 177 3.88 12.40 14.60
N GLU A 178 2.72 12.93 14.97
CA GLU A 178 1.57 12.10 15.34
C GLU A 178 1.19 11.13 14.22
N ILE A 179 0.81 9.94 14.63
CA ILE A 179 0.44 8.84 13.74
C ILE A 179 -0.77 9.25 12.88
N GLY A 180 -0.80 8.82 11.63
CA GLY A 180 -1.93 9.03 10.72
C GLY A 180 -3.23 8.42 11.24
N LEU A 181 -4.37 8.93 10.78
CA LEU A 181 -5.68 8.44 11.19
C LEU A 181 -5.89 6.99 10.72
N SER A 182 -6.53 6.18 11.54
CA SER A 182 -6.87 4.79 11.20
C SER A 182 -8.06 4.28 12.00
N GLY A 183 -8.74 3.24 11.49
CA GLY A 183 -9.85 2.58 12.16
C GLY A 183 -11.01 3.54 12.46
N GLU A 184 -11.56 3.48 13.67
CA GLU A 184 -12.71 4.27 14.11
C GLU A 184 -12.45 5.78 14.07
N ILE A 185 -11.21 6.22 14.38
CA ILE A 185 -10.82 7.64 14.32
C ILE A 185 -10.86 8.16 12.88
N GLU A 186 -10.39 7.36 11.95
CA GLU A 186 -10.46 7.67 10.52
C GLU A 186 -11.91 7.73 10.04
N GLU A 187 -12.76 6.81 10.47
CA GLU A 187 -14.17 6.77 10.14
C GLU A 187 -14.91 8.01 10.71
N ALA A 188 -14.65 8.35 11.95
CA ALA A 188 -15.20 9.56 12.57
C ALA A 188 -14.73 10.85 11.87
N ALA A 189 -13.48 10.89 11.39
CA ALA A 189 -12.95 12.01 10.65
C ALA A 189 -13.62 12.16 9.27
N LEU A 190 -13.83 11.05 8.56
CA LEU A 190 -14.53 11.03 7.27
C LEU A 190 -15.98 11.48 7.39
N ASN A 191 -16.67 11.09 8.44
CA ASN A 191 -18.06 11.49 8.68
C ASN A 191 -18.22 13.00 8.96
N ARG A 192 -17.13 13.72 9.24
CA ARG A 192 -17.12 15.18 9.46
C ARG A 192 -16.85 15.98 8.20
N VAL A 193 -16.50 15.32 7.10
CA VAL A 193 -16.16 16.01 5.84
C VAL A 193 -17.42 16.22 5.00
N THR A 194 -17.60 17.45 4.54
CA THR A 194 -18.77 17.79 3.70
C THR A 194 -18.52 17.35 2.27
N PRO A 195 -19.40 16.52 1.68
CA PRO A 195 -19.28 16.11 0.29
C PRO A 195 -19.15 17.28 -0.70
N SER A 196 -18.31 17.14 -1.73
CA SER A 196 -18.06 18.20 -2.71
C SER A 196 -18.08 17.69 -4.14
N LYS A 197 -19.18 17.95 -4.86
CA LYS A 197 -19.30 17.66 -6.30
C LYS A 197 -18.28 18.44 -7.12
N LYS A 198 -18.00 19.70 -6.74
CA LYS A 198 -17.06 20.57 -7.46
C LYS A 198 -15.63 19.99 -7.41
N ILE A 199 -15.13 19.67 -6.21
CA ILE A 199 -13.78 19.11 -6.05
C ILE A 199 -13.66 17.77 -6.75
N SER A 200 -14.66 16.90 -6.66
CA SER A 200 -14.68 15.62 -7.39
C SER A 200 -14.58 15.83 -8.90
N ALA A 201 -15.40 16.72 -9.46
CA ALA A 201 -15.38 17.00 -10.91
C ALA A 201 -14.00 17.55 -11.35
N GLU A 202 -13.39 18.43 -10.55
CA GLU A 202 -12.08 18.98 -10.83
C GLU A 202 -10.98 17.90 -10.79
N ILE A 203 -11.02 16.99 -9.81
CA ILE A 203 -10.07 15.87 -9.71
C ILE A 203 -10.27 14.91 -10.90
N CYS A 204 -11.51 14.49 -11.20
CA CYS A 204 -11.78 13.63 -12.34
C CYS A 204 -11.31 14.25 -13.67
N LYS A 205 -11.54 15.55 -13.87
CA LYS A 205 -11.03 16.28 -15.03
C LYS A 205 -9.50 16.24 -15.10
N LEU A 206 -8.81 16.50 -13.99
CA LEU A 206 -7.33 16.44 -13.94
C LEU A 206 -6.81 15.05 -14.26
N VAL A 207 -7.44 14.00 -13.73
CA VAL A 207 -7.07 12.61 -14.03
C VAL A 207 -7.21 12.32 -15.51
N GLN A 208 -8.37 12.66 -16.09
CA GLN A 208 -8.69 12.32 -17.48
C GLN A 208 -7.92 13.14 -18.51
N VAL A 209 -7.79 14.46 -18.31
CA VAL A 209 -7.25 15.36 -19.35
C VAL A 209 -5.76 15.68 -19.18
N LYS A 210 -5.15 15.34 -18.03
CA LYS A 210 -3.75 15.65 -17.79
C LYS A 210 -2.96 14.48 -17.22
N LEU A 211 -3.38 13.90 -16.10
CA LEU A 211 -2.61 12.84 -15.41
C LEU A 211 -2.41 11.62 -16.32
N LEU A 212 -3.50 11.05 -16.85
CA LEU A 212 -3.43 9.86 -17.71
C LEU A 212 -2.73 10.12 -19.03
N PRO A 213 -3.04 11.18 -19.81
CA PRO A 213 -2.28 11.50 -21.02
C PRO A 213 -0.78 11.63 -20.77
N SER A 214 -0.36 12.45 -19.79
CA SER A 214 1.05 12.59 -19.43
C SER A 214 1.69 11.27 -18.97
N PHE A 215 0.93 10.40 -18.32
CA PHE A 215 1.42 9.07 -17.94
C PHE A 215 1.70 8.19 -19.16
N PHE A 216 0.81 8.20 -20.17
CA PHE A 216 0.98 7.45 -21.42
C PHE A 216 2.13 7.96 -22.29
N GLU A 217 2.37 9.26 -22.24
CA GLU A 217 3.46 9.94 -22.95
C GLU A 217 4.81 9.88 -22.21
N GLU A 218 4.82 9.32 -21.00
CA GLU A 218 5.95 9.35 -20.07
C GLU A 218 6.45 10.80 -19.80
N ASP A 219 5.52 11.78 -19.86
CA ASP A 219 5.77 13.17 -19.48
C ASP A 219 5.71 13.31 -17.95
N ILE A 220 6.88 13.24 -17.30
CA ILE A 220 6.97 13.35 -15.84
C ILE A 220 6.54 14.72 -15.32
N GLU A 221 6.72 15.80 -16.09
CA GLU A 221 6.35 17.16 -15.70
C GLU A 221 4.83 17.32 -15.67
N GLY A 222 4.16 16.90 -16.74
CA GLY A 222 2.70 16.91 -16.83
C GLY A 222 2.05 16.01 -15.77
N PHE A 223 2.56 14.78 -15.63
CA PHE A 223 2.06 13.84 -14.63
C PHE A 223 2.27 14.38 -13.20
N GLY A 224 3.47 14.84 -12.88
CA GLY A 224 3.82 15.34 -11.54
C GLY A 224 3.04 16.61 -11.18
N SER A 225 2.88 17.53 -12.13
CA SER A 225 2.06 18.74 -11.92
C SER A 225 0.59 18.39 -11.67
N ALA A 226 0.01 17.43 -12.41
CA ALA A 226 -1.36 16.96 -12.18
C ALA A 226 -1.48 16.28 -10.81
N LEU A 227 -0.52 15.44 -10.45
CA LEU A 227 -0.48 14.75 -9.16
C LEU A 227 -0.46 15.73 -7.97
N THR A 228 0.38 16.77 -8.05
CA THR A 228 0.46 17.83 -7.03
C THR A 228 -0.87 18.56 -6.85
N GLU A 229 -1.53 18.89 -7.96
CA GLU A 229 -2.79 19.60 -7.91
C GLU A 229 -3.95 18.72 -7.38
N ILE A 230 -3.96 17.43 -7.72
CA ILE A 230 -4.91 16.46 -7.17
C ILE A 230 -4.70 16.31 -5.66
N ASP A 231 -3.44 16.18 -5.20
CA ASP A 231 -3.11 16.08 -3.78
C ASP A 231 -3.55 17.32 -3.02
N ARG A 232 -3.26 18.51 -3.54
CA ARG A 232 -3.68 19.79 -2.94
C ARG A 232 -5.21 19.87 -2.77
N ARG A 233 -5.99 19.47 -3.79
CA ARG A 233 -7.47 19.44 -3.70
C ARG A 233 -7.96 18.43 -2.68
N THR A 234 -7.37 17.25 -2.68
CA THR A 234 -7.66 16.19 -1.70
C THR A 234 -7.34 16.67 -0.28
N GLY A 235 -6.17 17.27 -0.08
CA GLY A 235 -5.77 17.83 1.20
C GLY A 235 -6.68 18.95 1.70
N MET A 236 -7.11 19.86 0.82
CA MET A 236 -8.09 20.90 1.16
C MET A 236 -9.46 20.30 1.55
N TYR A 237 -9.91 19.28 0.82
CA TYR A 237 -11.16 18.59 1.13
C TYR A 237 -11.13 17.95 2.53
N PHE A 238 -10.04 17.25 2.87
CA PHE A 238 -9.87 16.60 4.16
C PHE A 238 -9.29 17.51 5.25
N GLY A 239 -9.00 18.77 4.96
CA GLY A 239 -8.26 19.68 5.83
C GLY A 239 -8.88 19.85 7.21
N LYS A 240 -10.21 19.95 7.31
CA LYS A 240 -10.92 20.02 8.61
C LYS A 240 -10.78 18.74 9.43
N ALA A 241 -10.68 17.58 8.78
CA ALA A 241 -10.59 16.29 9.43
C ALA A 241 -9.16 15.95 9.90
N GLN A 242 -8.13 16.44 9.19
CA GLN A 242 -6.74 16.14 9.49
C GLN A 242 -5.94 17.30 10.10
N GLY A 243 -6.55 18.47 10.26
CA GLY A 243 -5.94 19.64 10.91
C GLY A 243 -5.15 20.56 9.97
N GLY A 244 -5.30 20.40 8.64
CA GLY A 244 -4.63 21.21 7.61
C GLY A 244 -4.62 20.48 6.27
N VAL A 245 -4.01 21.08 5.25
CA VAL A 245 -3.84 20.44 3.93
C VAL A 245 -2.98 19.18 4.06
N TYR A 246 -1.98 19.20 4.93
CA TYR A 246 -1.12 18.09 5.29
C TYR A 246 -1.29 17.73 6.77
N ARG A 247 -1.11 16.47 7.12
CA ARG A 247 -1.22 15.98 8.50
C ARG A 247 -0.12 16.55 9.41
N ASP A 248 1.11 16.60 8.89
CA ASP A 248 2.23 17.20 9.61
C ASP A 248 2.18 18.73 9.51
N LYS A 249 2.49 19.42 10.61
CA LYS A 249 2.51 20.88 10.67
C LYS A 249 3.56 21.49 9.73
N MET A 250 4.67 20.80 9.52
CA MET A 250 5.75 21.17 8.61
C MET A 250 5.53 20.58 7.20
N GLY A 251 4.37 19.98 6.96
CA GLY A 251 4.06 19.32 5.69
C GLY A 251 4.17 20.27 4.49
N LYS A 252 3.68 21.50 4.65
CA LYS A 252 3.76 22.51 3.60
C LYS A 252 5.20 22.87 3.25
N GLU A 253 6.02 23.15 4.25
CA GLU A 253 7.43 23.51 4.09
C GLU A 253 8.24 22.36 3.49
N ILE A 254 7.94 21.11 3.89
CA ILE A 254 8.58 19.92 3.31
C ILE A 254 8.21 19.78 1.84
N ILE A 255 6.94 19.96 1.48
CA ILE A 255 6.44 19.91 0.10
C ILE A 255 7.08 21.00 -0.77
N GLU A 256 7.13 22.23 -0.27
CA GLU A 256 7.78 23.36 -0.96
C GLU A 256 9.28 23.11 -1.17
N CYS A 257 9.96 22.58 -0.16
CA CYS A 257 11.37 22.22 -0.28
C CYS A 257 11.58 21.08 -1.31
N MET A 258 10.71 20.08 -1.38
CA MET A 258 10.78 19.01 -2.40
C MET A 258 10.68 19.60 -3.82
N LEU A 259 9.71 20.50 -4.06
CA LEU A 259 9.54 21.16 -5.37
C LEU A 259 10.77 22.00 -5.73
N GLN A 260 11.28 22.81 -4.79
CA GLN A 260 12.50 23.63 -4.98
C GLN A 260 13.74 22.77 -5.21
N SER A 261 13.75 21.55 -4.70
CA SER A 261 14.84 20.58 -4.92
C SER A 261 14.75 19.85 -6.25
N GLY A 262 13.71 20.09 -7.05
CA GLY A 262 13.53 19.52 -8.39
C GLY A 262 12.56 18.31 -8.46
N ALA A 263 11.72 18.09 -7.47
CA ALA A 263 10.65 17.10 -7.61
C ALA A 263 9.61 17.58 -8.63
N TYR A 264 9.22 16.72 -9.56
CA TYR A 264 8.25 17.00 -10.62
C TYR A 264 6.80 17.00 -10.13
N GLY A 265 6.55 16.30 -9.04
CA GLY A 265 5.25 16.25 -8.38
C GLY A 265 5.41 15.87 -6.93
N VAL A 266 4.51 16.35 -6.08
CA VAL A 266 4.58 16.15 -4.63
C VAL A 266 3.20 15.90 -4.04
N GLY A 267 3.16 15.28 -2.87
CA GLY A 267 1.92 15.11 -2.13
C GLY A 267 2.08 14.30 -0.85
N GLN A 268 0.94 14.06 -0.19
CA GLN A 268 0.82 13.23 0.99
C GLN A 268 0.16 11.90 0.66
N SER A 269 0.73 10.80 1.10
CA SER A 269 0.11 9.50 0.92
C SER A 269 -1.01 9.25 1.93
N SER A 270 -2.26 9.21 1.46
CA SER A 270 -3.44 8.97 2.32
C SER A 270 -3.51 9.99 3.47
N TRP A 271 -3.74 9.52 4.70
CA TRP A 271 -3.74 10.35 5.91
C TRP A 271 -2.34 10.70 6.43
N GLY A 272 -1.30 10.51 5.62
CA GLY A 272 0.08 10.79 6.04
C GLY A 272 0.56 9.91 7.21
N PRO A 273 1.62 10.33 7.89
CA PRO A 273 2.43 11.54 7.63
C PRO A 273 3.42 11.43 6.47
N THR A 274 3.44 10.33 5.71
CA THR A 274 4.36 10.18 4.58
C THR A 274 4.05 11.22 3.50
N LEU A 275 5.05 12.04 3.21
CA LEU A 275 5.09 12.96 2.07
C LEU A 275 5.97 12.35 0.98
N TYR A 276 5.61 12.58 -0.28
CA TYR A 276 6.34 12.02 -1.42
C TYR A 276 6.68 13.10 -2.44
N GLY A 277 7.82 12.93 -3.10
CA GLY A 277 8.22 13.69 -4.28
C GLY A 277 8.52 12.75 -5.43
N LEU A 278 7.83 12.91 -6.56
CA LEU A 278 8.10 12.22 -7.81
C LEU A 278 9.37 12.79 -8.45
N VAL A 279 10.31 11.93 -8.79
CA VAL A 279 11.61 12.33 -9.32
C VAL A 279 12.09 11.36 -10.40
N LYS A 280 13.01 11.78 -11.26
CA LYS A 280 13.77 10.85 -12.10
C LYS A 280 14.81 10.12 -11.25
N GLU A 281 15.02 8.85 -11.54
CA GLU A 281 15.95 8.00 -10.79
C GLU A 281 17.33 8.66 -10.61
N LYS A 282 17.90 9.20 -11.69
CA LYS A 282 19.22 9.87 -11.70
C LYS A 282 19.32 11.06 -10.72
N GLU A 283 18.21 11.72 -10.39
CA GLU A 283 18.13 12.89 -9.51
C GLU A 283 17.80 12.51 -8.06
N SER A 284 17.30 11.31 -7.85
CA SER A 284 16.69 10.85 -6.60
C SER A 284 17.62 10.95 -5.39
N ARG A 285 18.90 10.58 -5.55
CA ARG A 285 19.89 10.60 -4.46
C ARG A 285 20.21 12.03 -4.02
N GLN A 286 20.33 12.95 -4.97
CA GLN A 286 20.60 14.36 -4.70
C GLN A 286 19.43 15.02 -3.98
N ILE A 287 18.21 14.80 -4.48
CA ILE A 287 16.98 15.33 -3.85
C ILE A 287 16.80 14.75 -2.44
N ALA A 288 17.02 13.43 -2.27
CA ALA A 288 16.95 12.82 -0.95
C ALA A 288 18.01 13.38 0.02
N ALA A 289 19.22 13.71 -0.44
CA ALA A 289 20.25 14.36 0.37
C ALA A 289 19.84 15.78 0.78
N HIS A 290 19.29 16.56 -0.15
CA HIS A 290 18.71 17.89 0.12
C HIS A 290 17.63 17.81 1.20
N MET A 291 16.70 16.85 1.08
CA MET A 291 15.63 16.69 2.06
C MET A 291 16.14 16.29 3.45
N ARG A 292 17.18 15.44 3.54
CA ARG A 292 17.82 15.13 4.83
C ARG A 292 18.43 16.36 5.46
N HIS A 293 19.15 17.18 4.66
CA HIS A 293 19.73 18.44 5.12
C HIS A 293 18.66 19.41 5.60
N PHE A 294 17.56 19.56 4.84
CA PHE A 294 16.43 20.40 5.22
C PHE A 294 15.82 19.95 6.57
N LEU A 295 15.57 18.68 6.77
CA LEU A 295 15.05 18.17 8.04
C LEU A 295 16.00 18.47 9.21
N THR A 296 17.30 18.24 9.02
CA THR A 296 18.33 18.50 10.05
C THR A 296 18.39 19.98 10.39
N ARG A 297 18.46 20.88 9.38
CA ARG A 297 18.54 22.33 9.57
C ARG A 297 17.33 22.89 10.32
N ASN A 298 16.15 22.32 10.09
CA ASN A 298 14.90 22.76 10.71
C ASN A 298 14.55 21.98 12.00
N ASN A 299 15.48 21.16 12.53
CA ASN A 299 15.25 20.31 13.71
C ASN A 299 14.02 19.38 13.58
N ILE A 300 13.68 18.97 12.37
CA ILE A 300 12.58 18.07 12.10
C ILE A 300 13.10 16.64 12.18
N LYS A 301 12.65 15.88 13.20
CA LYS A 301 12.95 14.45 13.28
C LYS A 301 12.16 13.71 12.19
N GLY A 302 12.83 12.85 11.44
CA GLY A 302 12.17 12.11 10.36
C GLY A 302 13.12 11.18 9.61
N ARG A 303 12.58 10.51 8.60
CA ARG A 303 13.34 9.64 7.70
C ARG A 303 13.15 10.09 6.26
N VAL A 304 14.22 10.01 5.48
CA VAL A 304 14.19 10.27 4.03
C VAL A 304 14.83 9.10 3.31
N PHE A 305 14.13 8.53 2.34
CA PHE A 305 14.65 7.46 1.50
C PHE A 305 14.03 7.50 0.10
N VAL A 306 14.71 6.86 -0.85
CA VAL A 306 14.21 6.66 -2.20
C VAL A 306 13.46 5.34 -2.26
N SER A 307 12.31 5.33 -2.91
CA SER A 307 11.55 4.12 -3.17
C SER A 307 11.20 4.03 -4.65
N TYR A 308 11.52 2.88 -5.23
CA TYR A 308 11.21 2.54 -6.61
C TYR A 308 9.81 1.92 -6.71
N CYS A 309 9.19 2.08 -7.85
CA CYS A 309 7.89 1.46 -8.10
C CYS A 309 8.04 -0.05 -8.29
N ASN A 310 7.00 -0.77 -7.93
CA ASN A 310 6.89 -2.21 -8.12
C ASN A 310 5.82 -2.48 -9.18
N ASN A 311 6.18 -3.18 -10.24
CA ASN A 311 5.27 -3.50 -11.35
C ASN A 311 4.78 -4.96 -11.32
N GLU A 312 5.15 -5.75 -10.31
CA GLU A 312 4.89 -7.19 -10.24
C GLU A 312 3.90 -7.57 -9.12
N GLY A 313 3.80 -6.74 -8.07
CA GLY A 313 3.03 -7.06 -6.86
C GLY A 313 3.84 -7.83 -5.82
N ALA A 314 3.14 -8.59 -4.98
CA ALA A 314 3.77 -9.37 -3.92
C ALA A 314 4.41 -10.65 -4.46
N LYS A 315 5.58 -11.01 -3.92
CA LYS A 315 6.28 -12.25 -4.26
C LYS A 315 5.97 -13.34 -3.24
N ILE A 316 5.53 -14.49 -3.74
CA ILE A 316 5.19 -15.66 -2.92
C ILE A 316 6.18 -16.78 -3.25
N ILE A 317 6.88 -17.25 -2.23
CA ILE A 317 7.91 -18.29 -2.34
C ILE A 317 7.47 -19.48 -1.49
N VAL A 318 7.27 -20.63 -2.11
CA VAL A 318 6.93 -21.88 -1.44
C VAL A 318 8.18 -22.77 -1.40
N ASN A 319 8.65 -23.05 -0.21
CA ASN A 319 9.77 -23.98 0.02
C ASN A 319 9.19 -25.29 0.55
N GLU A 320 9.22 -26.33 -0.28
CA GLU A 320 8.94 -27.67 0.17
C GLU A 320 10.19 -28.20 0.89
N GLU A 321 10.05 -28.62 2.13
CA GLU A 321 11.08 -29.42 2.79
C GLU A 321 11.17 -30.74 2.03
N LYS A 322 12.31 -31.02 1.40
CA LYS A 322 12.55 -32.34 0.84
C LYS A 322 12.37 -33.36 1.98
N SER A 323 11.52 -34.36 1.79
CA SER A 323 11.36 -35.42 2.76
C SER A 323 12.72 -36.09 2.99
N ILE A 324 12.97 -36.58 4.22
CA ILE A 324 14.21 -37.29 4.56
C ILE A 324 14.47 -38.41 3.54
N GLN A 325 13.40 -39.05 3.06
CA GLN A 325 13.46 -40.09 2.01
C GLN A 325 13.96 -39.52 0.66
N GLN A 326 13.54 -38.30 0.28
CA GLN A 326 13.98 -37.66 -0.97
C GLN A 326 15.44 -37.22 -0.89
N VAL A 327 15.86 -36.75 0.28
CA VAL A 327 17.28 -36.38 0.54
C VAL A 327 18.14 -37.65 0.52
N GLN A 328 17.66 -38.74 1.09
CA GLN A 328 18.38 -40.03 1.12
C GLN A 328 18.48 -40.63 -0.28
N PHE A 329 17.41 -40.56 -1.09
CA PHE A 329 17.40 -40.98 -2.49
C PHE A 329 18.32 -40.14 -3.38
N ASP A 330 18.37 -38.80 -3.18
CA ASP A 330 19.26 -37.90 -3.91
C ASP A 330 20.75 -38.17 -3.54
N ILE A 331 21.04 -38.50 -2.27
CA ILE A 331 22.37 -38.90 -1.79
C ILE A 331 22.79 -40.24 -2.40
N GLU A 332 21.93 -41.25 -2.38
CA GLU A 332 22.23 -42.57 -2.97
C GLU A 332 22.45 -42.48 -4.48
N ARG A 333 21.67 -41.67 -5.18
CA ARG A 333 21.85 -41.43 -6.63
C ARG A 333 23.15 -40.71 -6.96
N SER A 334 23.59 -39.78 -6.09
CA SER A 334 24.85 -39.06 -6.23
C SER A 334 26.07 -39.96 -5.97
N LEU A 335 25.93 -40.91 -5.05
CA LEU A 335 27.00 -41.90 -4.75
C LEU A 335 27.11 -43.01 -5.80
N CYS A 336 26.01 -43.33 -6.51
CA CYS A 336 26.03 -44.29 -7.62
C CYS A 336 26.55 -43.71 -8.95
N SER A 337 26.83 -42.41 -9.01
CA SER A 337 27.33 -41.72 -10.21
C SER A 337 28.85 -41.38 -10.17
N ILE A 338 29.55 -41.89 -9.14
CA ILE A 338 31.02 -41.94 -9.01
C ILE A 338 31.49 -43.37 -9.25
#